data_b0336aaa9ff0910964cb754c618deb08
#
_entry.id   b0336aaa9ff0910964cb754c618deb08
#
_cell.length_a   1.000
_cell.length_b   1.000
_cell.length_c   1.000
_cell.angle_alpha   90.00
_cell.angle_beta   90.00
_cell.angle_gamma   90.00
#
_symmetry.space_group_name_H-M   'P 1'
#
loop_
_entity.id
_entity.type
_entity.pdbx_description
1 polymer ?
#
loop_
_entity_poly.entity_id
_entity_poly.type
_entity_poly.pdbx_seq_one_letter_code
_entity_poly.pdbx_strand_id
1 'polypeptide(L)'
;IEPFEGMDQLIKDLKKKGYQVGIVTSRMRNTTMQGLEKFGLVSYIDDIVTCDDTNKHKPDPEPVLISLAHFGIKAEEAIMVGDSMFDIKCAHNAGVRAVLVDWAIAVSQEELEGPDGPDYIIKTAGELLEII
;
A
#
# COMPACT_ATOMS: atom_id res chain seq x y z
N ILE A 1 -15.23 2.69 -0.31
CA ILE A 1 -13.97 2.56 -1.05
C ILE A 1 -14.14 1.54 -2.13
N GLU A 2 -13.80 1.92 -3.34
CA GLU A 2 -13.73 0.97 -4.43
C GLU A 2 -12.26 0.66 -4.71
N PRO A 3 -11.92 -0.62 -4.98
CA PRO A 3 -10.58 -0.94 -5.40
C PRO A 3 -10.31 -0.37 -6.79
N PHE A 4 -9.06 -0.04 -7.08
CA PHE A 4 -8.65 0.36 -8.40
C PHE A 4 -8.88 -0.79 -9.38
N GLU A 5 -9.14 -0.45 -10.65
CA GLU A 5 -9.34 -1.44 -11.68
C GLU A 5 -8.19 -2.45 -11.73
N GLY A 6 -8.52 -3.73 -11.67
CA GLY A 6 -7.55 -4.81 -11.66
C GLY A 6 -6.87 -5.07 -10.32
N MET A 7 -7.14 -4.27 -9.29
CA MET A 7 -6.48 -4.44 -7.99
C MET A 7 -6.95 -5.71 -7.28
N ASP A 8 -8.23 -6.04 -7.39
CA ASP A 8 -8.77 -7.27 -6.82
C ASP A 8 -8.10 -8.51 -7.42
N GLN A 9 -7.93 -8.53 -8.74
CA GLN A 9 -7.24 -9.63 -9.42
C GLN A 9 -5.76 -9.66 -9.05
N LEU A 10 -5.11 -8.50 -8.94
CA LEU A 10 -3.72 -8.42 -8.53
C LEU A 10 -3.49 -9.03 -7.14
N ILE A 11 -4.36 -8.72 -6.19
CA ILE A 11 -4.26 -9.27 -4.83
C ILE A 11 -4.35 -10.79 -4.87
N LYS A 12 -5.28 -11.33 -5.64
CA LYS A 12 -5.44 -12.77 -5.79
C LYS A 12 -4.20 -13.41 -6.43
N ASP A 13 -3.64 -12.76 -7.45
CA ASP A 13 -2.45 -13.26 -8.13
C ASP A 13 -1.22 -13.24 -7.24
N LEU A 14 -1.07 -12.20 -6.42
CA LEU A 14 0.00 -12.11 -5.44
C LEU A 14 -0.06 -13.25 -4.43
N LYS A 15 -1.26 -13.57 -3.94
CA LYS A 15 -1.44 -14.66 -3.00
C LYS A 15 -1.09 -16.00 -3.64
N LYS A 16 -1.46 -16.22 -4.90
CA LYS A 16 -1.10 -17.43 -5.64
C LYS A 16 0.40 -17.60 -5.77
N LYS A 17 1.12 -16.49 -5.89
CA LYS A 17 2.58 -16.49 -6.02
C LYS A 17 3.31 -16.62 -4.68
N GLY A 18 2.57 -16.66 -3.58
CA GLY A 18 3.15 -16.82 -2.26
C GLY A 18 3.50 -15.53 -1.53
N TYR A 19 3.13 -14.37 -2.08
CA TYR A 19 3.32 -13.10 -1.39
C TYR A 19 2.30 -12.88 -0.30
N GLN A 20 2.70 -12.17 0.74
CA GLN A 20 1.77 -11.70 1.76
C GLN A 20 1.27 -10.31 1.37
N VAL A 21 0.01 -10.03 1.67
CA VAL A 21 -0.64 -8.77 1.31
C VAL A 21 -1.20 -8.12 2.57
N GLY A 22 -0.81 -6.88 2.81
CA GLY A 22 -1.32 -6.07 3.91
C GLY A 22 -1.98 -4.80 3.42
N ILE A 23 -2.89 -4.28 4.22
CA ILE A 23 -3.54 -2.99 4.00
C ILE A 23 -3.05 -2.03 5.08
N VAL A 24 -2.60 -0.84 4.67
CA VAL A 24 -2.26 0.25 5.58
C VAL A 24 -3.08 1.46 5.14
N THR A 25 -4.01 1.90 5.97
CA THR A 25 -4.95 2.93 5.60
C THR A 25 -5.16 3.93 6.75
N SER A 26 -5.47 5.18 6.39
CA SER A 26 -5.87 6.21 7.34
C SER A 26 -7.37 6.16 7.68
N ARG A 27 -8.11 5.26 7.06
CA ARG A 27 -9.53 5.07 7.33
C ARG A 27 -9.75 4.25 8.60
N MET A 28 -10.95 4.33 9.15
CA MET A 28 -11.33 3.54 10.31
C MET A 28 -11.49 2.06 9.93
N ARG A 29 -11.28 1.18 10.91
CA ARG A 29 -11.33 -0.27 10.68
C ARG A 29 -12.68 -0.73 10.14
N ASN A 30 -13.78 -0.25 10.70
CA ASN A 30 -15.11 -0.67 10.23
C ASN A 30 -15.35 -0.30 8.78
N THR A 31 -14.95 0.89 8.33
CA THR A 31 -15.08 1.31 6.93
C THR A 31 -14.21 0.45 6.02
N THR A 32 -12.97 0.18 6.44
CA THR A 32 -12.04 -0.66 5.69
C THR A 32 -12.59 -2.08 5.53
N MET A 33 -13.08 -2.67 6.60
CA MET A 33 -13.63 -4.02 6.57
C MET A 33 -14.88 -4.12 5.70
N GLN A 34 -15.76 -3.12 5.76
CA GLN A 34 -16.95 -3.07 4.89
C GLN A 34 -16.56 -3.08 3.40
N GLY A 35 -15.53 -2.30 3.03
CA GLY A 35 -15.03 -2.26 1.66
C GLY A 35 -14.47 -3.60 1.22
N LEU A 36 -13.65 -4.22 2.05
CA LEU A 36 -13.05 -5.52 1.74
C LEU A 36 -14.10 -6.62 1.62
N GLU A 37 -15.10 -6.62 2.50
CA GLU A 37 -16.20 -7.59 2.46
C GLU A 37 -17.03 -7.42 1.19
N LYS A 38 -17.33 -6.18 0.82
CA LYS A 38 -18.10 -5.86 -0.38
C LYS A 38 -17.48 -6.44 -1.64
N PHE A 39 -16.15 -6.43 -1.72
CA PHE A 39 -15.42 -6.91 -2.89
C PHE A 39 -14.88 -8.34 -2.72
N GLY A 40 -15.20 -9.00 -1.61
CA GLY A 40 -14.80 -10.38 -1.38
C GLY A 40 -13.30 -10.56 -1.18
N LEU A 41 -12.60 -9.55 -0.65
CA LEU A 41 -11.16 -9.55 -0.52
C LEU A 41 -10.62 -9.92 0.87
N VAL A 42 -11.49 -10.01 1.88
CA VAL A 42 -11.06 -10.24 3.27
C VAL A 42 -10.14 -11.45 3.41
N SER A 43 -10.48 -12.55 2.77
CA SER A 43 -9.71 -13.80 2.87
C SER A 43 -8.34 -13.74 2.19
N TYR A 44 -8.10 -12.73 1.35
CA TYR A 44 -6.83 -12.55 0.65
C TYR A 44 -5.88 -11.58 1.36
N ILE A 45 -6.34 -10.93 2.43
CA ILE A 45 -5.54 -9.94 3.15
C ILE A 45 -4.96 -10.57 4.41
N ASP A 46 -3.65 -10.46 4.57
CA ASP A 46 -2.93 -11.09 5.67
C ASP A 46 -2.84 -10.19 6.92
N ASP A 47 -2.88 -8.86 6.73
CA ASP A 47 -2.82 -7.91 7.83
C ASP A 47 -3.50 -6.60 7.45
N ILE A 48 -4.12 -5.95 8.42
CA ILE A 48 -4.78 -4.66 8.22
C ILE A 48 -4.38 -3.72 9.35
N VAL A 49 -3.80 -2.57 8.97
CA VAL A 49 -3.48 -1.48 9.89
C VAL A 49 -4.34 -0.29 9.51
N THR A 50 -5.13 0.20 10.45
CA THR A 50 -6.07 1.31 10.24
C THR A 50 -5.73 2.47 11.16
N CYS A 51 -6.44 3.59 11.04
CA CYS A 51 -6.23 4.72 11.93
C CYS A 51 -6.54 4.38 13.39
N ASP A 52 -7.34 3.35 13.65
CA ASP A 52 -7.63 2.88 15.01
C ASP A 52 -6.43 2.18 15.66
N ASP A 53 -5.46 1.74 14.86
CA ASP A 53 -4.31 0.97 15.31
C ASP A 53 -3.07 1.84 15.54
N THR A 54 -3.10 3.10 15.14
CA THR A 54 -1.93 3.98 15.18
C THR A 54 -2.21 5.27 15.94
N ASN A 55 -1.14 5.84 16.53
CA ASN A 55 -1.21 7.15 17.16
C ASN A 55 -0.82 8.26 16.19
N LYS A 56 -0.07 7.91 15.17
CA LYS A 56 0.40 8.83 14.14
C LYS A 56 -0.05 8.36 12.77
N HIS A 57 -0.27 9.31 11.87
CA HIS A 57 -0.77 9.03 10.53
C HIS A 57 0.28 9.34 9.47
N LYS A 58 0.05 8.83 8.25
CA LYS A 58 0.91 9.15 7.10
C LYS A 58 1.09 10.67 6.98
N PRO A 59 2.26 11.16 6.70
CA PRO A 59 3.47 10.47 6.24
C PRO A 59 4.38 9.92 7.33
N ASP A 60 3.96 9.92 8.60
CA ASP A 60 4.72 9.29 9.67
C ASP A 60 4.89 7.79 9.37
N PRO A 61 6.05 7.19 9.64
CA PRO A 61 6.28 5.78 9.31
C PRO A 61 5.54 4.79 10.21
N GLU A 62 4.94 5.23 11.30
CA GLU A 62 4.31 4.34 12.29
C GLU A 62 3.37 3.30 11.67
N PRO A 63 2.41 3.68 10.76
CA PRO A 63 1.51 2.68 10.21
C PRO A 63 2.22 1.55 9.46
N VAL A 64 3.25 1.88 8.69
CA VAL A 64 4.02 0.88 7.95
C VAL A 64 4.90 0.05 8.89
N LEU A 65 5.50 0.68 9.89
CA LEU A 65 6.31 -0.02 10.89
C LEU A 65 5.50 -1.06 11.66
N ILE A 66 4.26 -0.73 12.01
CA ILE A 66 3.35 -1.65 12.67
C ILE A 66 3.07 -2.85 11.77
N SER A 67 2.79 -2.61 10.50
CA SER A 67 2.54 -3.67 9.53
C SER A 67 3.74 -4.59 9.38
N LEU A 68 4.94 -4.02 9.26
CA LEU A 68 6.18 -4.81 9.18
C LEU A 68 6.36 -5.69 10.41
N ALA A 69 6.05 -5.16 11.60
CA ALA A 69 6.14 -5.91 12.85
C ALA A 69 5.14 -7.08 12.87
N HIS A 70 3.91 -6.85 12.39
CA HIS A 70 2.90 -7.89 12.32
C HIS A 70 3.34 -9.04 11.40
N PHE A 71 3.98 -8.72 10.27
CA PHE A 71 4.50 -9.73 9.35
C PHE A 71 5.82 -10.36 9.83
N GLY A 72 6.51 -9.71 10.78
CA GLY A 72 7.81 -10.17 11.24
C GLY A 72 8.90 -10.08 10.18
N ILE A 73 8.84 -9.07 9.33
CA ILE A 73 9.78 -8.88 8.21
C ILE A 73 10.54 -7.57 8.33
N LYS A 74 11.62 -7.46 7.55
CA LYS A 74 12.42 -6.24 7.46
C LYS A 74 11.85 -5.34 6.37
N ALA A 75 12.13 -4.03 6.48
CA ALA A 75 11.68 -3.05 5.50
C ALA A 75 12.08 -3.39 4.06
N GLU A 76 13.30 -3.89 3.87
CA GLU A 76 13.80 -4.26 2.54
C GLU A 76 13.08 -5.45 1.90
N GLU A 77 12.31 -6.20 2.69
CA GLU A 77 11.54 -7.34 2.19
C GLU A 77 10.13 -6.96 1.75
N ALA A 78 9.77 -5.69 1.89
CA ALA A 78 8.43 -5.20 1.60
C ALA A 78 8.45 -4.13 0.51
N ILE A 79 7.30 -3.94 -0.13
CA ILE A 79 7.07 -2.84 -1.06
C ILE A 79 5.67 -2.26 -0.75
N MET A 80 5.56 -0.95 -0.78
CA MET A 80 4.29 -0.28 -0.56
C MET A 80 3.75 0.30 -1.86
N VAL A 81 2.48 0.06 -2.12
CA VAL A 81 1.78 0.61 -3.28
C VAL A 81 0.78 1.64 -2.79
N GLY A 82 0.89 2.86 -3.29
CA GLY A 82 0.04 3.95 -2.84
C GLY A 82 -0.42 4.86 -3.98
N ASP A 83 -1.39 5.69 -3.69
CA ASP A 83 -1.98 6.63 -4.64
C ASP A 83 -1.70 8.09 -4.30
N SER A 84 -0.90 8.35 -3.28
CA SER A 84 -0.56 9.71 -2.87
C SER A 84 0.89 9.80 -2.39
N MET A 85 1.41 11.04 -2.35
CA MET A 85 2.74 11.26 -1.81
C MET A 85 2.82 11.02 -0.30
N PHE A 86 1.70 11.07 0.41
CA PHE A 86 1.67 10.69 1.83
C PHE A 86 2.03 9.22 2.02
N ASP A 87 1.53 8.35 1.13
CA ASP A 87 1.87 6.92 1.12
C ASP A 87 3.35 6.72 0.83
N ILE A 88 3.86 7.41 -0.18
CA ILE A 88 5.26 7.29 -0.61
C ILE A 88 6.21 7.73 0.51
N LYS A 89 5.93 8.87 1.12
CA LYS A 89 6.74 9.39 2.23
C LYS A 89 6.67 8.48 3.45
N CYS A 90 5.50 7.96 3.76
CA CYS A 90 5.31 6.99 4.86
C CYS A 90 6.20 5.75 4.64
N ALA A 91 6.18 5.20 3.44
CA ALA A 91 7.00 4.04 3.08
C ALA A 91 8.49 4.36 3.20
N HIS A 92 8.94 5.46 2.58
CA HIS A 92 10.35 5.85 2.61
C HIS A 92 10.83 6.13 4.03
N ASN A 93 10.02 6.78 4.86
CA ASN A 93 10.35 7.03 6.24
C ASN A 93 10.49 5.74 7.06
N ALA A 94 9.83 4.68 6.62
CA ALA A 94 9.95 3.35 7.22
C ALA A 94 11.04 2.48 6.57
N GLY A 95 11.73 3.00 5.55
CA GLY A 95 12.76 2.28 4.82
C GLY A 95 12.23 1.29 3.78
N VAL A 96 10.98 1.45 3.36
CA VAL A 96 10.30 0.57 2.41
C VAL A 96 10.27 1.21 1.02
N ARG A 97 10.52 0.42 -0.02
CA ARG A 97 10.38 0.88 -1.41
C ARG A 97 8.92 1.18 -1.69
N ALA A 98 8.67 2.21 -2.50
CA ALA A 98 7.33 2.70 -2.76
C ALA A 98 7.02 2.75 -4.25
N VAL A 99 5.81 2.32 -4.59
CA VAL A 99 5.26 2.35 -5.94
C VAL A 99 4.06 3.29 -5.95
N LEU A 100 4.07 4.26 -6.87
CA LEU A 100 2.95 5.16 -7.09
C LEU A 100 2.13 4.66 -8.28
N VAL A 101 0.81 4.65 -8.13
CA VAL A 101 -0.07 4.34 -9.25
C VAL A 101 -0.27 5.59 -10.11
N ASP A 102 -0.15 5.41 -11.44
CA ASP A 102 -0.18 6.53 -12.40
C ASP A 102 -1.52 7.27 -12.46
N TRP A 103 -2.60 6.59 -12.07
CA TRP A 103 -3.93 7.20 -12.00
C TRP A 103 -4.17 7.99 -10.71
N ALA A 104 -3.14 8.16 -9.89
CA ALA A 104 -3.21 8.99 -8.69
C ALA A 104 -3.46 10.45 -9.09
N ILE A 105 -4.30 11.12 -8.31
CA ILE A 105 -4.67 12.50 -8.53
C ILE A 105 -3.72 13.42 -7.76
N ALA A 106 -3.41 14.59 -8.35
CA ALA A 106 -2.73 15.68 -7.67
C ALA A 106 -1.28 15.41 -7.22
N VAL A 107 -0.55 14.57 -7.96
CA VAL A 107 0.90 14.44 -7.77
C VAL A 107 1.58 15.27 -8.85
N SER A 108 2.38 16.25 -8.44
CA SER A 108 3.08 17.13 -9.37
C SER A 108 4.32 16.46 -9.95
N GLN A 109 4.73 16.91 -11.13
CA GLN A 109 5.97 16.44 -11.76
C GLN A 109 7.18 16.71 -10.84
N GLU A 110 7.19 17.83 -10.16
CA GLU A 110 8.24 18.17 -9.21
C GLU A 110 8.35 17.16 -8.07
N GLU A 111 7.21 16.70 -7.53
CA GLU A 111 7.20 15.69 -6.50
C GLU A 111 7.69 14.35 -7.02
N LEU A 112 7.34 13.98 -8.26
CA LEU A 112 7.77 12.74 -8.88
C LEU A 112 9.29 12.68 -9.10
N GLU A 113 9.89 13.82 -9.46
CA GLU A 113 11.31 13.92 -9.77
C GLU A 113 12.17 14.29 -8.56
N GLY A 114 11.54 14.66 -7.44
CA GLY A 114 12.25 15.06 -6.23
C GLY A 114 12.88 13.90 -5.49
N PRO A 115 13.69 14.19 -4.45
CA PRO A 115 14.37 13.15 -3.66
C PRO A 115 13.42 12.22 -2.91
N ASP A 116 12.19 12.67 -2.66
CA ASP A 116 11.15 11.87 -2.01
C ASP A 116 10.20 11.21 -3.01
N GLY A 117 10.53 11.24 -4.30
CA GLY A 117 9.71 10.63 -5.33
C GLY A 117 9.62 9.11 -5.19
N PRO A 118 8.61 8.48 -5.83
CA PRO A 118 8.43 7.04 -5.76
C PRO A 118 9.60 6.29 -6.43
N ASP A 119 9.84 5.07 -5.98
CA ASP A 119 10.86 4.21 -6.60
C ASP A 119 10.41 3.68 -7.95
N TYR A 120 9.09 3.45 -8.09
CA TYR A 120 8.46 2.98 -9.32
C TYR A 120 7.12 3.68 -9.52
N ILE A 121 6.72 3.80 -10.78
CA ILE A 121 5.38 4.29 -11.17
C ILE A 121 4.77 3.23 -12.08
N ILE A 122 3.56 2.77 -11.74
CA ILE A 122 2.84 1.79 -12.55
C ILE A 122 1.58 2.40 -13.15
N LYS A 123 1.24 2.00 -14.35
CA LYS A 123 0.03 2.46 -15.07
C LYS A 123 -1.14 1.51 -14.91
N THR A 124 -0.85 0.24 -14.66
CA THR A 124 -1.86 -0.80 -14.42
C THR A 124 -1.46 -1.61 -13.21
N ALA A 125 -2.45 -2.22 -12.58
CA ALA A 125 -2.19 -3.09 -11.42
C ALA A 125 -1.26 -4.26 -11.80
N GLY A 126 -1.43 -4.82 -13.00
CA GLY A 126 -0.61 -5.93 -13.45
C GLY A 126 0.88 -5.62 -13.60
N GLU A 127 1.23 -4.35 -13.82
CA GLU A 127 2.65 -3.96 -13.93
C GLU A 127 3.44 -4.20 -12.63
N LEU A 128 2.75 -4.25 -11.49
CA LEU A 128 3.43 -4.55 -10.22
C LEU A 128 4.10 -5.92 -10.27
N LEU A 129 3.48 -6.90 -10.92
CA LEU A 129 4.03 -8.25 -11.03
C LEU A 129 5.35 -8.30 -11.82
N GLU A 130 5.61 -7.29 -12.63
CA GLU A 130 6.86 -7.17 -13.40
C GLU A 130 8.00 -6.60 -12.56
N ILE A 131 7.68 -5.89 -11.48
CA ILE A 131 8.65 -5.23 -10.61
C ILE A 131 9.14 -6.16 -9.50
N ILE A 132 8.27 -7.00 -9.00
CA ILE A 132 8.54 -7.86 -7.83
C ILE A 132 8.98 -9.27 -8.20
#